data_db9f578dda89bf9efa9dd82e079bb944
#
_entry.id   db9f578dda89bf9efa9dd82e079bb944
#
_cell.length_a   1.000
_cell.length_b   1.000
_cell.length_c   1.000
_cell.angle_alpha   90.00
_cell.angle_beta   90.00
_cell.angle_gamma   90.00
#
_symmetry.space_group_name_H-M   'P 1'
#
loop_
_entity.id
_entity.type
_entity.pdbx_description
1 polymer ?
#
loop_
_entity_poly.entity_id
_entity_poly.type
_entity_poly.pdbx_seq_one_letter_code
_entity_poly.pdbx_strand_id
1 'polypeptide(L)'
;LAKDNVPDSRSALADIYCNMATALQFSDHPQEALRYIAQAHAILDELDKEFPRIYEYKLYSILNREGSIYTRLDQLDKAEESLQKSLQLAANLASRMPLAHSADLATAKMEMSGLNYVLGKNEEARKGFRQALDIFRRLQTKEPVYDHPIATVLQNLGVICRHEEKYDDAEKFLKEALDIRERQHAQAPYSFTADHAKVCRDFGDLLVDMGENDRAGEMFEKAVTLYTKA
;
A
#
# COMPACT_ATOMS: atom_id res chain seq x y z
N LEU A 1 -10.56 -11.47 39.43
CA LEU A 1 -10.61 -10.21 38.62
C LEU A 1 -9.28 -9.85 37.90
N ALA A 2 -8.15 -10.51 38.17
CA ALA A 2 -6.85 -10.22 37.55
C ALA A 2 -6.43 -11.21 36.45
N LYS A 3 -7.20 -12.28 36.21
CA LYS A 3 -6.86 -13.30 35.18
C LYS A 3 -7.51 -13.04 33.82
N ASP A 4 -8.53 -12.17 33.74
CA ASP A 4 -9.32 -11.98 32.53
C ASP A 4 -8.78 -10.89 31.57
N ASN A 5 -7.71 -10.16 31.96
CA ASN A 5 -7.16 -9.05 31.18
C ASN A 5 -5.81 -9.33 30.47
N VAL A 6 -5.25 -10.53 30.62
CA VAL A 6 -3.92 -10.83 30.06
C VAL A 6 -3.92 -10.85 28.52
N PRO A 7 -4.92 -11.44 27.83
CA PRO A 7 -4.97 -11.38 26.38
C PRO A 7 -5.10 -9.95 25.82
N ASP A 8 -5.94 -9.13 26.46
CA ASP A 8 -6.14 -7.73 26.02
C ASP A 8 -4.89 -6.87 26.20
N SER A 9 -4.16 -7.04 27.30
CA SER A 9 -2.91 -6.33 27.55
C SER A 9 -1.82 -6.72 26.55
N ARG A 10 -1.68 -8.02 26.24
CA ARG A 10 -0.74 -8.51 25.22
C ARG A 10 -1.09 -8.00 23.83
N SER A 11 -2.36 -8.06 23.46
CA SER A 11 -2.86 -7.53 22.19
C SER A 11 -2.64 -6.01 22.09
N ALA A 12 -2.88 -5.24 23.17
CA ALA A 12 -2.61 -3.81 23.21
C ALA A 12 -1.11 -3.50 23.08
N LEU A 13 -0.23 -4.32 23.67
CA LEU A 13 1.21 -4.17 23.49
C LEU A 13 1.63 -4.39 22.03
N ALA A 14 1.05 -5.40 21.35
CA ALA A 14 1.29 -5.61 19.94
C ALA A 14 0.83 -4.40 19.08
N ASP A 15 -0.31 -3.78 19.42
CA ASP A 15 -0.77 -2.56 18.74
C ASP A 15 0.20 -1.39 18.94
N ILE A 16 0.77 -1.23 20.14
CA ILE A 16 1.77 -0.19 20.42
C ILE A 16 3.02 -0.41 19.55
N TYR A 17 3.53 -1.63 19.48
CA TYR A 17 4.67 -1.96 18.61
C TYR A 17 4.36 -1.70 17.13
N CYS A 18 3.15 -2.02 16.66
CA CYS A 18 2.72 -1.69 15.30
C CYS A 18 2.71 -0.17 15.05
N ASN A 19 2.24 0.60 16.02
CA ASN A 19 2.21 2.07 15.89
C ASN A 19 3.62 2.66 15.89
N MET A 20 4.54 2.15 16.70
CA MET A 20 5.95 2.53 16.68
C MET A 20 6.59 2.21 15.32
N ALA A 21 6.35 1.01 14.80
CA ALA A 21 6.83 0.63 13.47
C ALA A 21 6.27 1.53 12.37
N THR A 22 4.99 1.92 12.46
CA THR A 22 4.38 2.84 11.49
C THR A 22 5.04 4.21 11.51
N ALA A 23 5.31 4.76 12.69
CA ALA A 23 6.00 6.05 12.82
C ALA A 23 7.42 5.99 12.23
N LEU A 24 8.13 4.87 12.40
CA LEU A 24 9.47 4.66 11.88
C LEU A 24 9.49 4.28 10.38
N GLN A 25 8.42 3.74 9.85
CA GLN A 25 8.33 3.39 8.43
C GLN A 25 8.37 4.63 7.53
N PHE A 26 7.87 5.77 8.01
CA PHE A 26 7.92 7.05 7.30
C PHE A 26 9.21 7.85 7.57
N SER A 27 10.04 7.40 8.50
CA SER A 27 11.39 7.90 8.74
C SER A 27 12.41 6.96 8.06
N ASP A 28 13.68 7.40 7.95
CA ASP A 28 14.76 6.58 7.34
C ASP A 28 15.27 5.43 8.25
N HIS A 29 14.35 4.79 9.03
CA HIS A 29 14.70 3.74 9.98
C HIS A 29 13.92 2.42 9.78
N PRO A 30 13.91 1.84 8.56
CA PRO A 30 13.11 0.65 8.28
C PRO A 30 13.56 -0.60 9.06
N GLN A 31 14.85 -0.71 9.40
CA GLN A 31 15.37 -1.82 10.24
C GLN A 31 14.83 -1.77 11.66
N GLU A 32 14.69 -0.56 12.22
CA GLU A 32 14.12 -0.38 13.56
C GLU A 32 12.61 -0.65 13.53
N ALA A 33 11.91 -0.20 12.49
CA ALA A 33 10.50 -0.55 12.26
C ALA A 33 10.30 -2.07 12.23
N LEU A 34 11.18 -2.81 11.54
CA LEU A 34 11.13 -4.26 11.47
C LEU A 34 11.29 -4.93 12.85
N ARG A 35 12.14 -4.39 13.73
CA ARG A 35 12.28 -4.92 15.10
C ARG A 35 10.99 -4.83 15.90
N TYR A 36 10.25 -3.73 15.80
CA TYR A 36 8.96 -3.58 16.46
C TYR A 36 7.88 -4.49 15.85
N ILE A 37 7.85 -4.61 14.51
CA ILE A 37 6.94 -5.54 13.83
C ILE A 37 7.20 -6.98 14.28
N ALA A 38 8.46 -7.42 14.39
CA ALA A 38 8.79 -8.76 14.85
C ALA A 38 8.31 -9.03 16.29
N GLN A 39 8.38 -8.02 17.18
CA GLN A 39 7.86 -8.14 18.56
C GLN A 39 6.33 -8.24 18.56
N ALA A 40 5.65 -7.44 17.75
CA ALA A 40 4.20 -7.50 17.62
C ALA A 40 3.75 -8.86 17.05
N HIS A 41 4.46 -9.34 16.02
CA HIS A 41 4.18 -10.64 15.38
C HIS A 41 4.31 -11.80 16.37
N ALA A 42 5.42 -11.85 17.13
CA ALA A 42 5.62 -12.90 18.12
C ALA A 42 4.48 -12.97 19.17
N ILE A 43 4.03 -11.81 19.65
CA ILE A 43 2.92 -11.73 20.60
C ILE A 43 1.61 -12.24 19.97
N LEU A 44 1.31 -11.84 18.74
CA LEU A 44 0.06 -12.23 18.09
C LEU A 44 0.07 -13.69 17.64
N ASP A 45 1.21 -14.25 17.27
CA ASP A 45 1.38 -15.67 16.99
C ASP A 45 1.05 -16.54 18.21
N GLU A 46 1.49 -16.12 19.40
CA GLU A 46 1.15 -16.81 20.64
C GLU A 46 -0.34 -16.67 20.97
N LEU A 47 -0.89 -15.47 20.82
CA LEU A 47 -2.30 -15.19 21.06
C LEU A 47 -3.21 -15.97 20.10
N ASP A 48 -2.84 -16.16 18.84
CA ASP A 48 -3.65 -16.90 17.87
C ASP A 48 -3.62 -18.41 18.16
N LYS A 49 -2.51 -18.94 18.71
CA LYS A 49 -2.45 -20.34 19.21
C LYS A 49 -3.36 -20.57 20.43
N GLU A 50 -3.41 -19.58 21.35
CA GLU A 50 -4.25 -19.64 22.55
C GLU A 50 -5.73 -19.41 22.22
N PHE A 51 -6.00 -18.49 21.27
CA PHE A 51 -7.34 -18.02 20.89
C PHE A 51 -7.50 -18.01 19.37
N PRO A 52 -7.62 -19.16 18.71
CA PRO A 52 -7.66 -19.25 17.25
C PRO A 52 -8.73 -18.36 16.63
N ARG A 53 -8.37 -17.67 15.56
CA ARG A 53 -9.21 -16.76 14.76
C ARG A 53 -9.57 -15.41 15.38
N ILE A 54 -9.33 -15.19 16.67
CA ILE A 54 -9.65 -13.91 17.30
C ILE A 54 -8.70 -12.79 16.80
N TYR A 55 -7.45 -13.16 16.58
CA TYR A 55 -6.40 -12.20 16.21
C TYR A 55 -5.98 -12.25 14.74
N GLU A 56 -6.67 -13.05 13.88
CA GLU A 56 -6.36 -13.17 12.44
C GLU A 56 -6.29 -11.81 11.72
N TYR A 57 -7.17 -10.87 12.06
CA TYR A 57 -7.14 -9.53 11.45
C TYR A 57 -5.86 -8.77 11.83
N LYS A 58 -5.43 -8.87 13.10
CA LYS A 58 -4.19 -8.22 13.54
C LYS A 58 -2.96 -8.90 12.93
N LEU A 59 -2.94 -10.22 12.83
CA LEU A 59 -1.89 -10.97 12.14
C LEU A 59 -1.80 -10.59 10.67
N TYR A 60 -2.94 -10.50 9.96
CA TYR A 60 -2.98 -9.97 8.60
C TYR A 60 -2.29 -8.62 8.50
N SER A 61 -2.67 -7.67 9.35
CA SER A 61 -2.15 -6.30 9.33
C SER A 61 -0.64 -6.25 9.56
N ILE A 62 -0.13 -7.05 10.51
CA ILE A 62 1.31 -7.14 10.80
C ILE A 62 2.08 -7.74 9.63
N LEU A 63 1.64 -8.88 9.10
CA LEU A 63 2.29 -9.55 7.98
C LEU A 63 2.33 -8.67 6.72
N ASN A 64 1.27 -7.89 6.50
CA ASN A 64 1.23 -6.95 5.39
C ASN A 64 2.29 -5.84 5.54
N ARG A 65 2.44 -5.28 6.74
CA ARG A 65 3.48 -4.27 7.04
C ARG A 65 4.88 -4.87 6.98
N GLU A 66 5.07 -6.04 7.55
CA GLU A 66 6.33 -6.77 7.55
C GLU A 66 6.81 -6.98 6.10
N GLY A 67 5.94 -7.48 5.24
CA GLY A 67 6.24 -7.68 3.83
C GLY A 67 6.58 -6.37 3.09
N SER A 68 5.83 -5.29 3.36
CA SER A 68 6.13 -3.97 2.79
C SER A 68 7.50 -3.44 3.25
N ILE A 69 7.87 -3.61 4.52
CA ILE A 69 9.18 -3.22 5.04
C ILE A 69 10.29 -4.08 4.43
N TYR A 70 10.11 -5.40 4.33
CA TYR A 70 11.07 -6.29 3.67
C TYR A 70 11.29 -5.94 2.20
N THR A 71 10.23 -5.58 1.48
CA THR A 71 10.34 -5.09 0.08
C THR A 71 11.23 -3.84 0.00
N ARG A 72 11.06 -2.89 0.91
CA ARG A 72 11.90 -1.67 0.97
C ARG A 72 13.36 -1.95 1.36
N LEU A 73 13.61 -3.02 2.11
CA LEU A 73 14.93 -3.48 2.51
C LEU A 73 15.59 -4.42 1.49
N ASP A 74 14.95 -4.63 0.33
CA ASP A 74 15.38 -5.56 -0.72
C ASP A 74 15.54 -7.02 -0.23
N GLN A 75 14.80 -7.38 0.84
CA GLN A 75 14.75 -8.76 1.35
C GLN A 75 13.55 -9.49 0.72
N LEU A 76 13.60 -9.69 -0.59
CA LEU A 76 12.45 -10.05 -1.42
C LEU A 76 11.85 -11.42 -1.08
N ASP A 77 12.66 -12.42 -0.70
CA ASP A 77 12.17 -13.74 -0.29
C ASP A 77 11.30 -13.66 0.97
N LYS A 78 11.75 -12.85 1.95
CA LYS A 78 10.98 -12.65 3.20
C LYS A 78 9.73 -11.81 2.95
N ALA A 79 9.82 -10.83 2.06
CA ALA A 79 8.67 -10.04 1.63
C ALA A 79 7.60 -10.95 1.00
N GLU A 80 8.01 -11.86 0.10
CA GLU A 80 7.10 -12.79 -0.56
C GLU A 80 6.41 -13.71 0.47
N GLU A 81 7.16 -14.28 1.41
CA GLU A 81 6.60 -15.12 2.47
C GLU A 81 5.57 -14.37 3.33
N SER A 82 5.91 -13.17 3.83
CA SER A 82 5.02 -12.38 4.68
C SER A 82 3.77 -11.92 3.91
N LEU A 83 3.92 -11.44 2.67
CA LEU A 83 2.79 -10.98 1.86
C LEU A 83 1.89 -12.11 1.39
N GLN A 84 2.41 -13.31 1.11
CA GLN A 84 1.59 -14.50 0.80
C GLN A 84 0.71 -14.89 1.98
N LYS A 85 1.28 -14.95 3.19
CA LYS A 85 0.52 -15.23 4.42
C LYS A 85 -0.54 -14.15 4.67
N SER A 86 -0.17 -12.88 4.51
CA SER A 86 -1.09 -11.75 4.64
C SER A 86 -2.27 -11.87 3.66
N LEU A 87 -1.99 -12.13 2.39
CA LEU A 87 -3.02 -12.29 1.34
C LEU A 87 -3.96 -13.46 1.64
N GLN A 88 -3.43 -14.59 2.13
CA GLN A 88 -4.23 -15.74 2.51
C GLN A 88 -5.18 -15.42 3.68
N LEU A 89 -4.68 -14.73 4.72
CA LEU A 89 -5.52 -14.30 5.85
C LEU A 89 -6.58 -13.29 5.41
N ALA A 90 -6.22 -12.28 4.62
CA ALA A 90 -7.17 -11.31 4.08
C ALA A 90 -8.27 -11.96 3.23
N ALA A 91 -7.91 -12.96 2.40
CA ALA A 91 -8.87 -13.72 1.61
C ALA A 91 -9.84 -14.53 2.48
N ASN A 92 -9.33 -15.18 3.53
CA ASN A 92 -10.15 -15.92 4.49
C ASN A 92 -11.10 -15.00 5.27
N LEU A 93 -10.60 -13.85 5.74
CA LEU A 93 -11.40 -12.83 6.42
C LEU A 93 -12.50 -12.26 5.51
N ALA A 94 -12.16 -11.89 4.28
CA ALA A 94 -13.12 -11.35 3.32
C ALA A 94 -14.16 -12.38 2.88
N SER A 95 -13.81 -13.67 2.80
CA SER A 95 -14.77 -14.72 2.48
C SER A 95 -15.84 -14.91 3.57
N ARG A 96 -15.45 -14.73 4.84
CA ARG A 96 -16.36 -14.87 6.00
C ARG A 96 -17.17 -13.59 6.26
N MET A 97 -16.56 -12.43 6.13
CA MET A 97 -17.14 -11.11 6.43
C MET A 97 -16.81 -10.10 5.32
N PRO A 98 -17.43 -10.21 4.11
CA PRO A 98 -17.07 -9.37 2.97
C PRO A 98 -17.19 -7.88 3.23
N LEU A 99 -18.24 -7.44 3.93
CA LEU A 99 -18.46 -6.01 4.22
C LEU A 99 -17.36 -5.41 5.11
N ALA A 100 -16.78 -6.21 6.00
CA ALA A 100 -15.74 -5.74 6.90
C ALA A 100 -14.33 -5.83 6.31
N HIS A 101 -14.05 -6.84 5.48
CA HIS A 101 -12.68 -7.19 5.11
C HIS A 101 -12.37 -7.18 3.60
N SER A 102 -13.28 -6.74 2.73
CA SER A 102 -12.96 -6.63 1.31
C SER A 102 -11.88 -5.58 1.03
N ALA A 103 -11.85 -4.49 1.81
CA ALA A 103 -10.80 -3.48 1.69
C ALA A 103 -9.42 -4.04 2.09
N ASP A 104 -9.37 -4.89 3.12
CA ASP A 104 -8.15 -5.56 3.55
C ASP A 104 -7.61 -6.50 2.47
N LEU A 105 -8.51 -7.26 1.82
CA LEU A 105 -8.15 -8.10 0.69
C LEU A 105 -7.60 -7.27 -0.50
N ALA A 106 -8.21 -6.11 -0.79
CA ALA A 106 -7.72 -5.23 -1.84
C ALA A 106 -6.34 -4.67 -1.50
N THR A 107 -6.10 -4.29 -0.23
CA THR A 107 -4.80 -3.82 0.25
C THR A 107 -3.74 -4.93 0.16
N ALA A 108 -4.05 -6.15 0.61
CA ALA A 108 -3.12 -7.27 0.50
C ALA A 108 -2.76 -7.61 -0.96
N LYS A 109 -3.74 -7.54 -1.88
CA LYS A 109 -3.50 -7.69 -3.31
C LYS A 109 -2.62 -6.58 -3.87
N MET A 110 -2.84 -5.35 -3.46
CA MET A 110 -2.04 -4.19 -3.88
C MET A 110 -0.56 -4.34 -3.45
N GLU A 111 -0.30 -4.69 -2.19
CA GLU A 111 1.06 -4.90 -1.68
C GLU A 111 1.77 -6.06 -2.37
N MET A 112 1.09 -7.21 -2.52
CA MET A 112 1.65 -8.36 -3.27
C MET A 112 1.93 -8.01 -4.74
N SER A 113 1.10 -7.18 -5.36
CA SER A 113 1.31 -6.71 -6.73
C SER A 113 2.52 -5.78 -6.83
N GLY A 114 2.74 -4.94 -5.82
CA GLY A 114 3.95 -4.12 -5.70
C GLY A 114 5.21 -4.97 -5.65
N LEU A 115 5.22 -6.02 -4.82
CA LEU A 115 6.33 -6.98 -4.78
C LEU A 115 6.52 -7.70 -6.11
N ASN A 116 5.45 -8.19 -6.74
CA ASN A 116 5.52 -8.84 -8.05
C ASN A 116 6.14 -7.93 -9.11
N TYR A 117 5.83 -6.63 -9.08
CA TYR A 117 6.46 -5.67 -9.98
C TYR A 117 7.98 -5.54 -9.72
N VAL A 118 8.40 -5.45 -8.46
CA VAL A 118 9.83 -5.43 -8.08
C VAL A 118 10.55 -6.71 -8.53
N LEU A 119 9.88 -7.86 -8.47
CA LEU A 119 10.38 -9.15 -8.95
C LEU A 119 10.36 -9.31 -10.49
N GLY A 120 9.89 -8.30 -11.24
CA GLY A 120 9.75 -8.37 -12.69
C GLY A 120 8.58 -9.24 -13.19
N LYS A 121 7.71 -9.69 -12.29
CA LYS A 121 6.49 -10.47 -12.60
C LYS A 121 5.36 -9.53 -13.04
N ASN A 122 5.55 -8.80 -14.16
CA ASN A 122 4.68 -7.68 -14.56
C ASN A 122 3.22 -8.07 -14.82
N GLU A 123 2.97 -9.25 -15.39
CA GLU A 123 1.61 -9.73 -15.65
C GLU A 123 0.85 -10.01 -14.36
N GLU A 124 1.49 -10.66 -13.38
CA GLU A 124 0.94 -10.93 -12.06
C GLU A 124 0.69 -9.63 -11.29
N ALA A 125 1.63 -8.69 -11.36
CA ALA A 125 1.49 -7.36 -10.76
C ALA A 125 0.28 -6.62 -11.32
N ARG A 126 0.18 -6.53 -12.64
CA ARG A 126 -0.93 -5.87 -13.33
C ARG A 126 -2.28 -6.50 -13.00
N LYS A 127 -2.35 -7.84 -13.02
CA LYS A 127 -3.58 -8.58 -12.67
C LYS A 127 -4.01 -8.30 -11.24
N GLY A 128 -3.08 -8.34 -10.30
CA GLY A 128 -3.37 -8.10 -8.88
C GLY A 128 -3.79 -6.65 -8.62
N PHE A 129 -3.10 -5.67 -9.22
CA PHE A 129 -3.49 -4.26 -9.13
C PHE A 129 -4.89 -3.99 -9.70
N ARG A 130 -5.25 -4.58 -10.87
CA ARG A 130 -6.61 -4.45 -11.41
C ARG A 130 -7.66 -5.03 -10.48
N GLN A 131 -7.39 -6.19 -9.87
CA GLN A 131 -8.30 -6.79 -8.89
C GLN A 131 -8.48 -5.90 -7.64
N ALA A 132 -7.38 -5.31 -7.14
CA ALA A 132 -7.45 -4.38 -6.02
C ALA A 132 -8.26 -3.13 -6.37
N LEU A 133 -8.02 -2.54 -7.55
CA LEU A 133 -8.74 -1.38 -8.06
C LEU A 133 -10.25 -1.66 -8.15
N ASP A 134 -10.64 -2.80 -8.71
CA ASP A 134 -12.05 -3.20 -8.84
C ASP A 134 -12.74 -3.35 -7.48
N ILE A 135 -12.03 -3.86 -6.48
CA ILE A 135 -12.58 -3.98 -5.12
C ILE A 135 -12.73 -2.59 -4.49
N PHE A 136 -11.69 -1.74 -4.52
CA PHE A 136 -11.77 -0.40 -3.96
C PHE A 136 -12.86 0.45 -4.62
N ARG A 137 -12.98 0.41 -5.95
CA ARG A 137 -14.04 1.13 -6.69
C ARG A 137 -15.44 0.64 -6.31
N ARG A 138 -15.64 -0.67 -6.09
CA ARG A 138 -16.94 -1.21 -5.63
C ARG A 138 -17.28 -0.81 -4.20
N LEU A 139 -16.27 -0.67 -3.35
CA LEU A 139 -16.45 -0.24 -1.96
C LEU A 139 -16.65 1.27 -1.83
N GLN A 140 -16.11 2.05 -2.77
CA GLN A 140 -16.24 3.49 -2.80
C GLN A 140 -17.69 3.87 -3.17
N THR A 141 -18.37 4.53 -2.27
CA THR A 141 -19.73 5.02 -2.46
C THR A 141 -19.71 6.53 -2.74
N LYS A 142 -20.40 7.32 -1.94
CA LYS A 142 -20.47 8.78 -2.12
C LYS A 142 -19.26 9.54 -1.57
N GLU A 143 -18.57 8.96 -0.59
CA GLU A 143 -17.41 9.59 0.04
C GLU A 143 -16.10 9.01 -0.52
N PRO A 144 -15.07 9.84 -0.74
CA PRO A 144 -13.80 9.42 -1.35
C PRO A 144 -12.87 8.69 -0.37
N VAL A 145 -13.41 7.75 0.42
CA VAL A 145 -12.67 7.04 1.49
C VAL A 145 -11.50 6.23 0.91
N TYR A 146 -11.67 5.70 -0.31
CA TYR A 146 -10.64 4.89 -0.97
C TYR A 146 -9.85 5.63 -2.04
N ASP A 147 -9.97 6.95 -2.15
CA ASP A 147 -9.21 7.75 -3.12
C ASP A 147 -7.71 7.52 -3.00
N HIS A 148 -7.16 7.44 -1.79
CA HIS A 148 -5.72 7.24 -1.61
C HIS A 148 -5.23 5.88 -2.19
N PRO A 149 -5.76 4.72 -1.81
CA PRO A 149 -5.32 3.46 -2.40
C PRO A 149 -5.69 3.34 -3.89
N ILE A 150 -6.80 3.91 -4.35
CA ILE A 150 -7.14 3.95 -5.78
C ILE A 150 -6.07 4.69 -6.58
N ALA A 151 -5.68 5.90 -6.16
CA ALA A 151 -4.64 6.67 -6.83
C ALA A 151 -3.29 5.93 -6.84
N THR A 152 -2.94 5.26 -5.73
CA THR A 152 -1.72 4.44 -5.64
C THR A 152 -1.74 3.29 -6.64
N VAL A 153 -2.87 2.56 -6.74
CA VAL A 153 -3.00 1.45 -7.70
C VAL A 153 -2.97 1.95 -9.14
N LEU A 154 -3.66 3.05 -9.44
CA LEU A 154 -3.66 3.66 -10.77
C LEU A 154 -2.26 4.11 -11.19
N GLN A 155 -1.52 4.76 -10.29
CA GLN A 155 -0.13 5.16 -10.53
C GLN A 155 0.74 3.95 -10.88
N ASN A 156 0.67 2.86 -10.10
CA ASN A 156 1.44 1.64 -10.39
C ASN A 156 1.04 0.98 -11.71
N LEU A 157 -0.27 0.92 -12.03
CA LEU A 157 -0.74 0.44 -13.33
C LEU A 157 -0.21 1.30 -14.48
N GLY A 158 -0.19 2.62 -14.31
CA GLY A 158 0.36 3.55 -15.29
C GLY A 158 1.85 3.32 -15.53
N VAL A 159 2.64 3.16 -14.47
CA VAL A 159 4.08 2.86 -14.57
C VAL A 159 4.34 1.52 -15.24
N ILE A 160 3.57 0.47 -14.91
CA ILE A 160 3.69 -0.84 -15.58
C ILE A 160 3.36 -0.72 -17.06
N CYS A 161 2.26 -0.05 -17.42
CA CYS A 161 1.87 0.15 -18.82
C CYS A 161 2.92 0.96 -19.59
N ARG A 162 3.55 1.98 -18.98
CA ARG A 162 4.65 2.74 -19.58
C ARG A 162 5.83 1.83 -19.91
N HIS A 163 6.27 0.97 -18.99
CA HIS A 163 7.36 0.01 -19.22
C HIS A 163 7.02 -1.07 -20.26
N GLU A 164 5.73 -1.32 -20.50
CA GLU A 164 5.23 -2.19 -21.57
C GLU A 164 4.98 -1.43 -22.89
N GLU A 165 5.37 -0.14 -22.97
CA GLU A 165 5.15 0.76 -24.12
C GLU A 165 3.66 0.93 -24.51
N LYS A 166 2.76 0.65 -23.56
CA LYS A 166 1.29 0.85 -23.71
C LYS A 166 0.92 2.27 -23.26
N TYR A 167 1.43 3.26 -24.00
CA TYR A 167 1.40 4.67 -23.59
C TYR A 167 -0.04 5.22 -23.43
N ASP A 168 -0.98 4.84 -24.29
CA ASP A 168 -2.37 5.28 -24.17
C ASP A 168 -3.05 4.81 -22.85
N ASP A 169 -2.76 3.56 -22.45
CA ASP A 169 -3.28 3.05 -21.18
C ASP A 169 -2.55 3.67 -19.99
N ALA A 170 -1.24 3.87 -20.11
CA ALA A 170 -0.43 4.53 -19.09
C ALA A 170 -0.93 5.97 -18.84
N GLU A 171 -1.20 6.74 -19.89
CA GLU A 171 -1.72 8.11 -19.80
C GLU A 171 -3.08 8.13 -19.08
N LYS A 172 -4.01 7.24 -19.44
CA LYS A 172 -5.32 7.15 -18.77
C LYS A 172 -5.17 6.92 -17.26
N PHE A 173 -4.33 5.94 -16.87
CA PHE A 173 -4.15 5.61 -15.47
C PHE A 173 -3.46 6.72 -14.68
N LEU A 174 -2.38 7.30 -15.23
CA LEU A 174 -1.64 8.36 -14.54
C LEU A 174 -2.45 9.66 -14.46
N LYS A 175 -3.25 9.97 -15.48
CA LYS A 175 -4.14 11.13 -15.45
C LYS A 175 -5.22 11.00 -14.37
N GLU A 176 -5.88 9.84 -14.28
CA GLU A 176 -6.87 9.58 -13.22
C GLU A 176 -6.21 9.64 -11.83
N ALA A 177 -5.00 9.07 -11.67
CA ALA A 177 -4.25 9.17 -10.43
C ALA A 177 -3.91 10.63 -10.06
N LEU A 178 -3.49 11.42 -11.03
CA LEU A 178 -3.18 12.85 -10.86
C LEU A 178 -4.40 13.63 -10.41
N ASP A 179 -5.55 13.46 -11.06
CA ASP A 179 -6.81 14.13 -10.70
C ASP A 179 -7.22 13.83 -9.25
N ILE A 180 -7.01 12.60 -8.78
CA ILE A 180 -7.28 12.23 -7.39
C ILE A 180 -6.29 12.90 -6.44
N ARG A 181 -4.98 12.87 -6.75
CA ARG A 181 -3.95 13.46 -5.91
C ARG A 181 -4.06 14.99 -5.82
N GLU A 182 -4.48 15.65 -6.89
CA GLU A 182 -4.77 17.10 -6.87
C GLU A 182 -5.88 17.43 -5.87
N ARG A 183 -6.99 16.68 -5.90
CA ARG A 183 -8.08 16.87 -4.94
C ARG A 183 -7.64 16.61 -3.50
N GLN A 184 -6.89 15.54 -3.26
CA GLN A 184 -6.37 15.21 -1.92
C GLN A 184 -5.40 16.28 -1.42
N HIS A 185 -4.49 16.75 -2.27
CA HIS A 185 -3.56 17.82 -1.93
C HIS A 185 -4.28 19.14 -1.62
N ALA A 186 -5.32 19.48 -2.37
CA ALA A 186 -6.14 20.66 -2.10
C ALA A 186 -6.84 20.62 -0.75
N GLN A 187 -7.24 19.41 -0.29
CA GLN A 187 -7.91 19.21 1.00
C GLN A 187 -6.93 19.15 2.18
N ALA A 188 -5.79 18.51 2.01
CA ALA A 188 -4.79 18.29 3.06
C ALA A 188 -3.36 18.35 2.49
N PRO A 189 -2.82 19.56 2.20
CA PRO A 189 -1.53 19.72 1.52
C PRO A 189 -0.39 18.96 2.20
N TYR A 190 -0.23 19.12 3.52
CA TYR A 190 0.88 18.50 4.26
C TYR A 190 0.88 16.96 4.21
N SER A 191 -0.29 16.34 4.04
CA SER A 191 -0.40 14.88 4.01
C SER A 191 -0.16 14.27 2.64
N PHE A 192 -0.41 15.01 1.56
CA PHE A 192 -0.44 14.45 0.20
C PHE A 192 0.53 15.10 -0.79
N THR A 193 1.36 16.05 -0.35
CA THR A 193 2.33 16.74 -1.23
C THR A 193 3.29 15.76 -1.91
N ALA A 194 3.89 14.86 -1.14
CA ALA A 194 4.86 13.89 -1.68
C ALA A 194 4.23 12.91 -2.68
N ASP A 195 3.03 12.42 -2.39
CA ASP A 195 2.30 11.52 -3.30
C ASP A 195 1.89 12.23 -4.58
N HIS A 196 1.45 13.48 -4.49
CA HIS A 196 1.12 14.30 -5.66
C HIS A 196 2.35 14.55 -6.53
N ALA A 197 3.48 14.95 -5.92
CA ALA A 197 4.73 15.17 -6.63
C ALA A 197 5.22 13.90 -7.35
N LYS A 198 5.06 12.73 -6.70
CA LYS A 198 5.44 11.44 -7.29
C LYS A 198 4.63 11.12 -8.55
N VAL A 199 3.31 11.33 -8.53
CA VAL A 199 2.48 11.12 -9.73
C VAL A 199 2.83 12.11 -10.83
N CYS A 200 3.09 13.40 -10.51
CA CYS A 200 3.55 14.38 -11.50
C CYS A 200 4.86 13.91 -12.17
N ARG A 201 5.83 13.41 -11.39
CA ARG A 201 7.07 12.87 -11.93
C ARG A 201 6.82 11.70 -12.88
N ASP A 202 6.05 10.68 -12.43
CA ASP A 202 5.79 9.47 -13.20
C ASP A 202 5.02 9.78 -14.50
N PHE A 203 4.18 10.82 -14.48
CA PHE A 203 3.48 11.30 -15.68
C PHE A 203 4.43 12.09 -16.59
N GLY A 204 5.33 12.90 -16.04
CA GLY A 204 6.40 13.54 -16.78
C GLY A 204 7.29 12.54 -17.52
N ASP A 205 7.69 11.46 -16.82
CA ASP A 205 8.47 10.37 -17.42
C ASP A 205 7.74 9.70 -18.60
N LEU A 206 6.42 9.47 -18.47
CA LEU A 206 5.61 8.95 -19.58
C LEU A 206 5.61 9.91 -20.78
N LEU A 207 5.41 11.20 -20.54
CA LEU A 207 5.37 12.22 -21.59
C LEU A 207 6.71 12.35 -22.33
N VAL A 208 7.83 12.13 -21.63
CA VAL A 208 9.16 12.02 -22.28
C VAL A 208 9.21 10.81 -23.23
N ASP A 209 8.75 9.65 -22.75
CA ASP A 209 8.72 8.42 -23.58
C ASP A 209 7.82 8.57 -24.82
N MET A 210 6.77 9.41 -24.71
CA MET A 210 5.87 9.77 -25.82
C MET A 210 6.43 10.88 -26.76
N GLY A 211 7.56 11.50 -26.39
CA GLY A 211 8.15 12.62 -27.13
C GLY A 211 7.48 13.98 -26.89
N GLU A 212 6.60 14.08 -25.87
CA GLU A 212 5.83 15.30 -25.54
C GLU A 212 6.58 16.16 -24.52
N ASN A 213 7.77 16.62 -24.89
CA ASN A 213 8.75 17.26 -23.99
C ASN A 213 8.25 18.53 -23.29
N ASP A 214 7.42 19.34 -23.95
CA ASP A 214 6.87 20.56 -23.35
C ASP A 214 5.93 20.21 -22.17
N ARG A 215 5.00 19.29 -22.39
CA ARG A 215 4.09 18.77 -21.34
C ARG A 215 4.86 18.08 -20.21
N ALA A 216 5.91 17.34 -20.56
CA ALA A 216 6.78 16.68 -19.56
C ALA A 216 7.46 17.74 -18.67
N GLY A 217 7.97 18.81 -19.24
CA GLY A 217 8.54 19.96 -18.51
C GLY A 217 7.58 20.54 -17.49
N GLU A 218 6.32 20.80 -17.88
CA GLU A 218 5.28 21.29 -16.97
C GLU A 218 5.04 20.34 -15.78
N MET A 219 5.03 19.03 -16.03
CA MET A 219 4.83 18.03 -14.96
C MET A 219 6.02 17.97 -14.01
N PHE A 220 7.24 18.04 -14.51
CA PHE A 220 8.44 18.08 -13.67
C PHE A 220 8.55 19.36 -12.85
N GLU A 221 8.24 20.52 -13.43
CA GLU A 221 8.20 21.80 -12.70
C GLU A 221 7.17 21.76 -11.56
N LYS A 222 5.99 21.16 -11.81
CA LYS A 222 4.97 20.94 -10.79
C LYS A 222 5.49 20.03 -9.67
N ALA A 223 6.15 18.90 -10.00
CA ALA A 223 6.75 18.02 -9.03
C ALA A 223 7.81 18.73 -8.17
N VAL A 224 8.71 19.50 -8.79
CA VAL A 224 9.73 20.30 -8.08
C VAL A 224 9.07 21.30 -7.14
N THR A 225 8.05 22.02 -7.61
CA THR A 225 7.33 23.01 -6.78
C THR A 225 6.68 22.35 -5.56
N LEU A 226 6.13 21.14 -5.71
CA LEU A 226 5.54 20.40 -4.62
C LEU A 226 6.60 19.94 -3.60
N TYR A 227 7.72 19.36 -4.06
CA TYR A 227 8.80 18.93 -3.16
C TYR A 227 9.51 20.06 -2.44
N THR A 228 9.58 21.27 -3.03
CA THR A 228 10.22 22.43 -2.37
C THR A 228 9.32 23.12 -1.35
N LYS A 229 8.02 22.82 -1.34
CA LYS A 229 7.05 23.35 -0.37
C LYS A 229 6.68 22.37 0.75
N ALA A 230 7.14 21.11 0.65
CA ALA A 230 6.92 20.06 1.65
C ALA A 230 7.93 20.18 2.79
#